data_907d2ac723b23db0fc231be4be1cc048
#
_entry.id   907d2ac723b23db0fc231be4be1cc048
#
_cell.length_a   1.000
_cell.length_b   1.000
_cell.length_c   1.000
_cell.angle_alpha   90.00
_cell.angle_beta   90.00
_cell.angle_gamma   90.00
#
_symmetry.space_group_name_H-M   'P 1'
#
loop_
_entity.id
_entity.type
_entity.pdbx_description
1 polymer ?
#
loop_
_entity_poly.entity_id
_entity_poly.type
_entity_poly.pdbx_seq_one_letter_code
_entity_poly.pdbx_strand_id
1 'polypeptide(L)'
;VFRSAGFAEISRYFSARVPLKETTGPTPPETDGLDVDEWDGSDPEALFRQVFALSRRASRNNAFYKPISEVAFLARYMPVVPMMKRELILFARRSDGSLAGFLFGIPNYAEGPNPKSAILKTYASLEPGAGRLLAYGFHKAAFRLGYENAIHALIHDNNTSANRSAAEGATIFRRYTLLGRKLNG
;
A
#
# COMPACT_ATOMS: atom_id res chain seq x y z
N VAL A 1 23.56 17.78 -11.26
CA VAL A 1 24.65 16.94 -10.71
C VAL A 1 24.54 15.51 -11.20
N PHE A 2 23.44 14.76 -11.01
CA PHE A 2 23.37 13.36 -11.44
C PHE A 2 23.44 13.16 -12.95
N ARG A 3 22.75 13.99 -13.75
CA ARG A 3 22.76 13.88 -15.22
C ARG A 3 24.18 14.16 -15.80
N SER A 4 24.88 15.14 -15.26
CA SER A 4 26.29 15.43 -15.66
C SER A 4 27.26 14.32 -15.29
N ALA A 5 26.89 13.44 -14.35
CA ALA A 5 27.64 12.23 -13.97
C ALA A 5 27.21 10.97 -14.77
N GLY A 6 26.45 11.14 -15.85
CA GLY A 6 26.03 10.04 -16.73
C GLY A 6 24.84 9.21 -16.21
N PHE A 7 24.11 9.69 -15.22
CA PHE A 7 22.88 9.04 -14.78
C PHE A 7 21.71 9.43 -15.70
N ALA A 8 20.91 8.44 -16.10
CA ALA A 8 19.68 8.59 -16.83
C ALA A 8 18.48 8.25 -15.96
N GLU A 9 17.34 8.82 -16.30
CA GLU A 9 16.07 8.48 -15.66
C GLU A 9 15.65 7.06 -16.05
N ILE A 10 15.31 6.24 -15.04
CA ILE A 10 14.84 4.87 -15.22
C ILE A 10 13.34 4.79 -14.99
N SER A 11 12.84 5.48 -13.96
CA SER A 11 11.45 5.37 -13.54
C SER A 11 11.00 6.58 -12.74
N ARG A 12 9.69 6.84 -12.74
CA ARG A 12 9.06 7.92 -11.97
C ARG A 12 8.03 7.36 -11.00
N TYR A 13 7.97 8.03 -9.86
CA TYR A 13 6.99 7.73 -8.82
C TYR A 13 6.45 9.02 -8.23
N PHE A 14 5.31 8.93 -7.58
CA PHE A 14 4.75 10.05 -6.82
C PHE A 14 4.11 9.58 -5.50
N SER A 15 3.91 10.52 -4.60
CA SER A 15 3.02 10.36 -3.45
C SER A 15 1.93 11.41 -3.51
N ALA A 16 0.71 11.00 -3.18
CA ALA A 16 -0.48 11.84 -3.22
C ALA A 16 -1.21 11.80 -1.88
N ARG A 17 -1.92 12.87 -1.57
CA ARG A 17 -2.73 13.03 -0.36
C ARG A 17 -4.20 13.09 -0.74
N VAL A 18 -5.03 12.38 0.01
CA VAL A 18 -6.49 12.32 -0.14
C VAL A 18 -7.13 12.79 1.16
N PRO A 19 -7.97 13.85 1.16
CA PRO A 19 -8.79 14.22 2.31
C PRO A 19 -9.86 13.14 2.58
N LEU A 20 -9.84 12.54 3.76
CA LEU A 20 -10.68 11.36 4.04
C LEU A 20 -12.18 11.67 4.06
N LYS A 21 -12.61 12.80 4.64
CA LYS A 21 -14.02 13.16 4.73
C LYS A 21 -14.73 13.38 3.38
N GLU A 22 -13.98 13.63 2.32
CA GLU A 22 -14.51 13.87 0.97
C GLU A 22 -14.56 12.60 0.13
N THR A 23 -13.73 11.60 0.45
CA THR A 23 -13.53 10.40 -0.37
C THR A 23 -14.21 9.15 0.17
N THR A 24 -14.55 9.13 1.45
CA THR A 24 -15.27 8.00 2.06
C THR A 24 -16.76 8.09 1.77
N GLY A 25 -17.15 7.67 0.58
CA GLY A 25 -18.57 7.50 0.23
C GLY A 25 -19.30 6.55 1.17
N PRO A 26 -20.63 6.65 1.26
CA PRO A 26 -21.46 5.83 2.15
C PRO A 26 -21.52 4.35 1.72
N THR A 27 -21.26 4.06 0.46
CA THR A 27 -21.44 2.72 -0.12
C THR A 27 -20.09 2.14 -0.55
N PRO A 28 -19.75 0.91 -0.14
CA PRO A 28 -18.56 0.23 -0.63
C PRO A 28 -18.67 0.00 -2.14
N PRO A 29 -17.53 -0.08 -2.85
CA PRO A 29 -17.53 -0.47 -4.24
C PRO A 29 -18.17 -1.86 -4.40
N GLU A 30 -19.06 -2.02 -5.38
CA GLU A 30 -19.59 -3.34 -5.72
C GLU A 30 -18.46 -4.24 -6.22
N THR A 31 -18.35 -5.41 -5.63
CA THR A 31 -17.40 -6.45 -6.01
C THR A 31 -18.05 -7.81 -5.77
N ASP A 32 -18.22 -8.59 -6.84
CA ASP A 32 -18.86 -9.90 -6.71
C ASP A 32 -18.00 -10.85 -5.87
N GLY A 33 -18.58 -11.30 -4.76
CA GLY A 33 -18.00 -12.36 -3.91
C GLY A 33 -16.69 -11.99 -3.19
N LEU A 34 -16.43 -10.68 -2.98
CA LEU A 34 -15.29 -10.22 -2.20
C LEU A 34 -15.75 -9.45 -0.96
N ASP A 35 -15.23 -9.84 0.19
CA ASP A 35 -15.36 -9.14 1.47
C ASP A 35 -14.03 -8.58 1.95
N VAL A 36 -14.07 -7.57 2.84
CA VAL A 36 -12.87 -7.01 3.48
C VAL A 36 -12.95 -7.17 4.98
N ASP A 37 -11.91 -7.79 5.53
CA ASP A 37 -11.70 -7.95 6.97
C ASP A 37 -10.54 -7.08 7.44
N GLU A 38 -10.66 -6.54 8.66
CA GLU A 38 -9.52 -6.00 9.40
C GLU A 38 -8.75 -7.15 10.06
N TRP A 39 -7.42 -7.00 10.16
CA TRP A 39 -6.64 -7.93 10.99
C TRP A 39 -7.12 -7.87 12.43
N ASP A 40 -7.29 -9.02 13.06
CA ASP A 40 -7.81 -9.13 14.43
C ASP A 40 -6.80 -8.72 15.52
N GLY A 41 -5.53 -8.52 15.14
CA GLY A 41 -4.42 -8.17 16.03
C GLY A 41 -3.70 -9.39 16.61
N SER A 42 -4.13 -10.61 16.31
CA SER A 42 -3.49 -11.84 16.75
C SER A 42 -2.38 -12.29 15.80
N ASP A 43 -1.47 -13.12 16.31
CA ASP A 43 -0.42 -13.80 15.56
C ASP A 43 0.24 -12.95 14.43
N PRO A 44 1.09 -11.96 14.77
CA PRO A 44 1.77 -11.14 13.77
C PRO A 44 2.66 -11.94 12.83
N GLU A 45 3.19 -13.07 13.25
CA GLU A 45 4.03 -13.91 12.40
C GLU A 45 3.20 -14.57 11.31
N ALA A 46 2.04 -15.15 11.65
CA ALA A 46 1.11 -15.70 10.67
C ALA A 46 0.61 -14.62 9.70
N LEU A 47 0.30 -13.40 10.21
CA LEU A 47 -0.01 -12.25 9.38
C LEU A 47 1.09 -12.02 8.32
N PHE A 48 2.34 -11.88 8.74
CA PHE A 48 3.44 -11.57 7.82
C PHE A 48 3.76 -12.71 6.86
N ARG A 49 3.54 -13.98 7.23
CA ARG A 49 3.64 -15.11 6.31
C ARG A 49 2.58 -15.04 5.21
N GLN A 50 1.34 -14.69 5.53
CA GLN A 50 0.27 -14.48 4.55
C GLN A 50 0.59 -13.32 3.61
N VAL A 51 1.00 -12.17 4.17
CA VAL A 51 1.41 -10.98 3.40
C VAL A 51 2.58 -11.31 2.48
N PHE A 52 3.58 -12.07 2.95
CA PHE A 52 4.72 -12.51 2.14
C PHE A 52 4.29 -13.37 0.95
N ALA A 53 3.50 -14.40 1.21
CA ALA A 53 3.03 -15.31 0.16
C ALA A 53 2.24 -14.56 -0.94
N LEU A 54 1.35 -13.65 -0.54
CA LEU A 54 0.54 -12.86 -1.46
C LEU A 54 1.38 -11.83 -2.21
N SER A 55 2.30 -11.14 -1.52
CA SER A 55 3.21 -10.16 -2.13
C SER A 55 4.08 -10.78 -3.21
N ARG A 56 4.64 -11.98 -2.97
CA ARG A 56 5.42 -12.71 -3.97
C ARG A 56 4.62 -12.98 -5.24
N ARG A 57 3.36 -13.38 -5.10
CA ARG A 57 2.48 -13.67 -6.25
C ARG A 57 2.14 -12.41 -7.03
N ALA A 58 1.76 -11.34 -6.33
CA ALA A 58 1.33 -10.09 -6.93
C ALA A 58 2.48 -9.30 -7.56
N SER A 59 3.69 -9.38 -7.00
CA SER A 59 4.82 -8.52 -7.42
C SER A 59 5.79 -9.18 -8.39
N ARG A 60 5.63 -10.45 -8.73
CA ARG A 60 6.60 -11.21 -9.55
C ARG A 60 6.93 -10.58 -10.90
N ASN A 61 5.99 -9.81 -11.47
CA ASN A 61 6.12 -9.14 -12.75
C ASN A 61 6.43 -7.63 -12.63
N ASN A 62 6.60 -7.12 -11.39
CA ASN A 62 6.92 -5.71 -11.20
C ASN A 62 8.37 -5.43 -11.59
N ALA A 63 8.58 -4.28 -12.25
CA ALA A 63 9.92 -3.79 -12.53
C ALA A 63 10.71 -3.66 -11.21
N PHE A 64 11.98 -4.09 -11.25
CA PHE A 64 12.92 -4.06 -10.11
C PHE A 64 12.52 -4.95 -8.90
N TYR A 65 11.53 -5.82 -9.04
CA TYR A 65 11.22 -6.78 -7.98
C TYR A 65 12.41 -7.75 -7.79
N LYS A 66 12.93 -7.77 -6.56
CA LYS A 66 13.94 -8.75 -6.13
C LYS A 66 13.32 -9.66 -5.07
N PRO A 67 13.17 -10.97 -5.34
CA PRO A 67 12.69 -11.90 -4.34
C PRO A 67 13.63 -11.93 -3.13
N ILE A 68 13.06 -11.98 -1.94
CA ILE A 68 13.77 -12.26 -0.70
C ILE A 68 13.22 -13.54 -0.09
N SER A 69 13.97 -14.16 0.82
CA SER A 69 13.47 -15.32 1.56
C SER A 69 12.40 -14.89 2.57
N GLU A 70 11.54 -15.83 2.96
CA GLU A 70 10.53 -15.59 4.01
C GLU A 70 11.19 -15.19 5.33
N VAL A 71 12.30 -15.86 5.68
CA VAL A 71 13.07 -15.53 6.89
C VAL A 71 13.56 -14.07 6.87
N ALA A 72 14.12 -13.62 5.75
CA ALA A 72 14.56 -12.23 5.60
C ALA A 72 13.38 -11.23 5.61
N PHE A 73 12.23 -11.64 5.09
CA PHE A 73 11.01 -10.84 5.15
C PHE A 73 10.52 -10.69 6.60
N LEU A 74 10.38 -11.79 7.33
CA LEU A 74 9.97 -11.78 8.74
C LEU A 74 10.94 -10.97 9.61
N ALA A 75 12.25 -11.19 9.47
CA ALA A 75 13.26 -10.44 10.22
C ALA A 75 13.15 -8.92 9.99
N ARG A 76 12.71 -8.48 8.80
CA ARG A 76 12.51 -7.06 8.47
C ARG A 76 11.23 -6.49 9.04
N TYR A 77 10.13 -7.26 9.07
CA TYR A 77 8.81 -6.73 9.37
C TYR A 77 8.35 -7.00 10.82
N MET A 78 8.82 -8.07 11.48
CA MET A 78 8.47 -8.33 12.88
C MET A 78 8.80 -7.16 13.84
N PRO A 79 9.92 -6.43 13.68
CA PRO A 79 10.21 -5.27 14.54
C PRO A 79 9.21 -4.11 14.44
N VAL A 80 8.37 -4.05 13.37
CA VAL A 80 7.39 -2.97 13.23
C VAL A 80 6.06 -3.26 13.93
N VAL A 81 5.86 -4.48 14.43
CA VAL A 81 4.61 -4.89 15.11
C VAL A 81 4.13 -3.90 16.16
N PRO A 82 4.98 -3.38 17.08
CA PRO A 82 4.54 -2.42 18.10
C PRO A 82 3.99 -1.11 17.54
N MET A 83 4.31 -0.78 16.26
CA MET A 83 3.88 0.45 15.59
C MET A 83 2.64 0.24 14.72
N MET A 84 2.16 -1.00 14.62
CA MET A 84 1.00 -1.33 13.78
C MET A 84 -0.30 -0.88 14.43
N LYS A 85 -1.26 -0.52 13.58
CA LYS A 85 -2.68 -0.35 13.92
C LYS A 85 -3.46 -1.42 13.17
N ARG A 86 -4.05 -2.36 13.89
CA ARG A 86 -4.75 -3.51 13.30
C ARG A 86 -5.84 -3.08 12.31
N GLU A 87 -6.52 -2.00 12.60
CA GLU A 87 -7.61 -1.45 11.80
C GLU A 87 -7.14 -0.91 10.44
N LEU A 88 -5.84 -0.66 10.27
CA LEU A 88 -5.22 -0.24 9.01
C LEU A 88 -4.61 -1.40 8.21
N ILE A 89 -4.81 -2.64 8.67
CA ILE A 89 -4.33 -3.85 8.01
C ILE A 89 -5.54 -4.65 7.56
N LEU A 90 -5.73 -4.74 6.25
CA LEU A 90 -6.93 -5.27 5.64
C LEU A 90 -6.63 -6.44 4.71
N PHE A 91 -7.54 -7.40 4.69
CA PHE A 91 -7.54 -8.51 3.75
C PHE A 91 -8.81 -8.51 2.92
N ALA A 92 -8.66 -8.67 1.60
CA ALA A 92 -9.78 -9.00 0.72
C ALA A 92 -9.88 -10.52 0.62
N ARG A 93 -11.06 -11.07 0.89
CA ARG A 93 -11.34 -12.52 0.86
C ARG A 93 -12.44 -12.84 -0.13
N ARG A 94 -12.34 -14.03 -0.72
CA ARG A 94 -13.43 -14.64 -1.49
C ARG A 94 -14.43 -15.30 -0.55
N SER A 95 -15.57 -15.68 -1.09
CA SER A 95 -16.62 -16.42 -0.37
C SER A 95 -16.13 -17.77 0.20
N ASP A 96 -15.10 -18.38 -0.38
CA ASP A 96 -14.46 -19.60 0.13
C ASP A 96 -13.41 -19.32 1.24
N GLY A 97 -13.26 -18.06 1.67
CA GLY A 97 -12.30 -17.62 2.68
C GLY A 97 -10.86 -17.40 2.16
N SER A 98 -10.57 -17.76 0.91
CA SER A 98 -9.23 -17.57 0.35
C SER A 98 -8.91 -16.10 0.11
N LEU A 99 -7.60 -15.74 0.19
CA LEU A 99 -7.16 -14.35 0.03
C LEU A 99 -7.13 -13.93 -1.44
N ALA A 100 -7.81 -12.83 -1.75
CA ALA A 100 -7.78 -12.12 -3.01
C ALA A 100 -6.85 -10.91 -3.00
N GLY A 101 -6.52 -10.38 -1.81
CA GLY A 101 -5.63 -9.24 -1.67
C GLY A 101 -5.36 -8.87 -0.21
N PHE A 102 -4.43 -7.93 -0.01
CA PHE A 102 -4.19 -7.31 1.28
C PHE A 102 -3.80 -5.84 1.11
N LEU A 103 -3.99 -5.08 2.19
CA LEU A 103 -3.51 -3.71 2.33
C LEU A 103 -2.84 -3.56 3.70
N PHE A 104 -1.63 -3.02 3.70
CA PHE A 104 -0.86 -2.72 4.90
C PHE A 104 -0.73 -1.20 5.03
N GLY A 105 -1.47 -0.62 5.96
CA GLY A 105 -1.44 0.79 6.29
C GLY A 105 -0.73 1.06 7.61
N ILE A 106 -0.20 2.25 7.76
CA ILE A 106 0.47 2.72 8.99
C ILE A 106 0.12 4.18 9.27
N PRO A 107 0.12 4.62 10.54
CA PRO A 107 0.13 6.05 10.86
C PRO A 107 1.36 6.74 10.27
N ASN A 108 1.22 8.00 9.87
CA ASN A 108 2.37 8.77 9.39
C ASN A 108 3.20 9.33 10.56
N TYR A 109 3.95 8.49 11.23
CA TYR A 109 4.77 8.88 12.38
C TYR A 109 5.83 9.96 12.07
N ALA A 110 6.08 10.28 10.82
CA ALA A 110 6.90 11.44 10.45
C ALA A 110 6.24 12.79 10.81
N GLU A 111 4.92 12.81 11.08
CA GLU A 111 4.19 13.97 11.58
C GLU A 111 4.27 14.11 13.11
N GLY A 112 4.94 13.21 13.80
CA GLY A 112 5.06 13.20 15.25
C GLY A 112 4.18 12.15 15.94
N PRO A 113 3.99 12.25 17.27
CA PRO A 113 3.30 11.23 18.07
C PRO A 113 1.78 11.16 17.80
N ASN A 114 1.18 12.25 17.32
CA ASN A 114 -0.25 12.34 17.01
C ASN A 114 -0.45 12.66 15.52
N PRO A 115 -0.15 11.74 14.63
CA PRO A 115 -0.21 11.98 13.19
C PRO A 115 -1.65 12.25 12.73
N LYS A 116 -1.79 13.17 11.78
CA LYS A 116 -3.05 13.53 11.13
C LYS A 116 -3.31 12.73 9.86
N SER A 117 -2.30 12.02 9.39
CA SER A 117 -2.37 11.21 8.18
C SER A 117 -2.09 9.74 8.45
N ALA A 118 -2.78 8.86 7.72
CA ALA A 118 -2.44 7.44 7.60
C ALA A 118 -1.83 7.18 6.21
N ILE A 119 -0.81 6.33 6.15
CA ILE A 119 -0.13 5.96 4.90
C ILE A 119 -0.65 4.62 4.42
N LEU A 120 -1.19 4.57 3.21
CA LEU A 120 -1.34 3.34 2.44
C LEU A 120 0.04 2.94 1.94
N LYS A 121 0.72 2.08 2.72
CA LYS A 121 2.13 1.76 2.49
C LYS A 121 2.33 0.72 1.41
N THR A 122 1.57 -0.34 1.48
CA THR A 122 1.67 -1.46 0.53
C THR A 122 0.32 -2.13 0.40
N TYR A 123 -0.10 -2.37 -0.82
CA TYR A 123 -1.22 -3.27 -1.05
C TYR A 123 -0.98 -4.09 -2.31
N ALA A 124 -1.58 -5.26 -2.33
CA ALA A 124 -1.54 -6.16 -3.47
C ALA A 124 -2.92 -6.78 -3.68
N SER A 125 -3.26 -6.98 -4.93
CA SER A 125 -4.52 -7.56 -5.37
C SER A 125 -4.22 -8.62 -6.41
N LEU A 126 -4.83 -9.78 -6.24
CA LEU A 126 -4.77 -10.91 -7.20
C LEU A 126 -5.97 -10.91 -8.14
N GLU A 127 -6.97 -10.07 -7.87
CA GLU A 127 -8.22 -10.02 -8.62
C GLU A 127 -8.66 -8.59 -8.93
N PRO A 128 -9.37 -8.40 -10.06
CA PRO A 128 -10.04 -7.14 -10.34
C PRO A 128 -11.00 -6.74 -9.21
N GLY A 129 -11.04 -5.46 -8.87
CA GLY A 129 -11.93 -4.95 -7.81
C GLY A 129 -11.33 -5.01 -6.40
N ALA A 130 -10.62 -6.08 -5.99
CA ALA A 130 -10.09 -6.24 -4.64
C ALA A 130 -9.25 -5.04 -4.18
N GLY A 131 -8.39 -4.49 -5.04
CA GLY A 131 -7.59 -3.30 -4.68
C GLY A 131 -8.44 -2.05 -4.44
N ARG A 132 -9.58 -1.87 -5.13
CA ARG A 132 -10.50 -0.75 -4.90
C ARG A 132 -11.24 -0.92 -3.57
N LEU A 133 -11.69 -2.13 -3.30
CA LEU A 133 -12.37 -2.48 -2.05
C LEU A 133 -11.45 -2.29 -0.83
N LEU A 134 -10.18 -2.74 -0.93
CA LEU A 134 -9.17 -2.55 0.10
C LEU A 134 -8.87 -1.06 0.35
N ALA A 135 -8.70 -0.26 -0.70
CA ALA A 135 -8.46 1.18 -0.56
C ALA A 135 -9.66 1.88 0.10
N TYR A 136 -10.88 1.54 -0.30
CA TYR A 136 -12.11 2.04 0.34
C TYR A 136 -12.14 1.67 1.83
N GLY A 137 -11.93 0.40 2.18
CA GLY A 137 -11.89 -0.06 3.57
C GLY A 137 -10.83 0.67 4.40
N PHE A 138 -9.64 0.88 3.82
CA PHE A 138 -8.57 1.63 4.47
C PHE A 138 -8.95 3.09 4.74
N HIS A 139 -9.57 3.78 3.78
CA HIS A 139 -10.03 5.17 3.99
C HIS A 139 -11.09 5.23 5.08
N LYS A 140 -12.04 4.29 5.11
CA LYS A 140 -13.06 4.20 6.16
C LYS A 140 -12.44 3.95 7.54
N ALA A 141 -11.52 3.00 7.64
CA ALA A 141 -10.82 2.69 8.89
C ALA A 141 -9.99 3.89 9.38
N ALA A 142 -9.22 4.51 8.48
CA ALA A 142 -8.42 5.69 8.81
C ALA A 142 -9.29 6.87 9.28
N PHE A 143 -10.40 7.14 8.59
CA PHE A 143 -11.35 8.17 9.01
C PHE A 143 -11.94 7.88 10.38
N ARG A 144 -12.38 6.64 10.64
CA ARG A 144 -12.92 6.20 11.94
C ARG A 144 -11.91 6.35 13.08
N LEU A 145 -10.62 6.18 12.79
CA LEU A 145 -9.52 6.40 13.74
C LEU A 145 -9.16 7.87 13.95
N GLY A 146 -9.82 8.80 13.25
CA GLY A 146 -9.63 10.24 13.39
C GLY A 146 -8.52 10.83 12.54
N TYR A 147 -7.99 10.09 11.55
CA TYR A 147 -7.07 10.68 10.56
C TYR A 147 -7.83 11.62 9.62
N GLU A 148 -7.19 12.72 9.28
CA GLU A 148 -7.74 13.75 8.38
C GLU A 148 -7.41 13.44 6.91
N ASN A 149 -6.31 12.71 6.67
CA ASN A 149 -5.83 12.42 5.33
C ASN A 149 -5.33 10.98 5.19
N ALA A 150 -5.46 10.44 3.99
CA ALA A 150 -4.73 9.28 3.53
C ALA A 150 -3.57 9.71 2.62
N ILE A 151 -2.41 9.06 2.75
CA ILE A 151 -1.27 9.23 1.86
C ILE A 151 -1.10 7.96 1.05
N HIS A 152 -1.22 8.07 -0.26
CA HIS A 152 -0.87 7.02 -1.21
C HIS A 152 0.60 7.17 -1.56
N ALA A 153 1.45 6.32 -0.99
CA ALA A 153 2.90 6.48 -1.08
C ALA A 153 3.53 5.64 -2.19
N LEU A 154 4.51 6.26 -2.90
CA LEU A 154 5.38 5.65 -3.90
C LEU A 154 4.63 4.88 -4.99
N ILE A 155 3.64 5.54 -5.57
CA ILE A 155 2.94 5.00 -6.74
C ILE A 155 3.82 5.21 -7.98
N HIS A 156 4.07 4.13 -8.73
CA HIS A 156 4.74 4.20 -10.03
C HIS A 156 3.81 4.88 -11.05
N ASP A 157 4.32 5.81 -11.88
CA ASP A 157 3.50 6.59 -12.83
C ASP A 157 2.64 5.72 -13.77
N ASN A 158 3.14 4.55 -14.16
CA ASN A 158 2.44 3.61 -15.05
C ASN A 158 1.59 2.56 -14.29
N ASN A 159 1.43 2.68 -12.98
CA ASN A 159 0.63 1.74 -12.22
C ASN A 159 -0.87 2.11 -12.29
N THR A 160 -1.74 1.11 -12.40
CA THR A 160 -3.21 1.31 -12.33
C THR A 160 -3.67 2.03 -11.06
N SER A 161 -2.88 1.94 -9.97
CA SER A 161 -3.08 2.70 -8.74
C SER A 161 -2.97 4.22 -8.94
N ALA A 162 -2.25 4.69 -9.95
CA ALA A 162 -2.16 6.11 -10.27
C ALA A 162 -3.53 6.68 -10.70
N ASN A 163 -4.20 5.99 -11.62
CA ASN A 163 -5.54 6.37 -12.09
C ASN A 163 -6.56 6.31 -10.95
N ARG A 164 -6.45 5.31 -10.09
CA ARG A 164 -7.33 5.16 -8.92
C ARG A 164 -7.13 6.30 -7.93
N SER A 165 -5.90 6.61 -7.58
CA SER A 165 -5.56 7.73 -6.69
C SER A 165 -6.12 9.06 -7.22
N ALA A 166 -6.00 9.31 -8.53
CA ALA A 166 -6.56 10.48 -9.17
C ALA A 166 -8.11 10.50 -9.11
N ALA A 167 -8.76 9.37 -9.33
CA ALA A 167 -10.22 9.24 -9.25
C ALA A 167 -10.77 9.48 -7.83
N GLU A 168 -9.95 9.25 -6.80
CA GLU A 168 -10.27 9.53 -5.39
C GLU A 168 -9.98 10.99 -4.97
N GLY A 169 -9.67 11.86 -5.92
CA GLY A 169 -9.40 13.28 -5.66
C GLY A 169 -8.03 13.54 -5.02
N ALA A 170 -7.09 12.63 -5.18
CA ALA A 170 -5.77 12.77 -4.59
C ALA A 170 -4.95 13.91 -5.20
N THR A 171 -4.34 14.71 -4.34
CA THR A 171 -3.39 15.75 -4.75
C THR A 171 -1.96 15.26 -4.62
N ILE A 172 -1.21 15.25 -5.73
CA ILE A 172 0.20 14.89 -5.74
C ILE A 172 0.98 15.98 -5.00
N PHE A 173 1.68 15.59 -3.91
CA PHE A 173 2.50 16.52 -3.11
C PHE A 173 4.00 16.24 -3.23
N ARG A 174 4.40 15.07 -3.75
CA ARG A 174 5.81 14.72 -3.95
C ARG A 174 5.99 13.83 -5.16
N ARG A 175 7.04 14.12 -5.97
CA ARG A 175 7.47 13.30 -7.09
C ARG A 175 8.87 12.79 -6.84
N TYR A 176 9.16 11.59 -7.36
CA TYR A 176 10.44 10.92 -7.22
C TYR A 176 10.90 10.42 -8.60
N THR A 177 12.21 10.46 -8.81
CA THR A 177 12.83 9.91 -10.03
C THR A 177 13.87 8.89 -9.62
N LEU A 178 13.76 7.67 -10.11
CA LEU A 178 14.80 6.67 -10.02
C LEU A 178 15.80 6.94 -11.14
N LEU A 179 17.05 7.17 -10.76
CA LEU A 179 18.15 7.39 -11.67
C LEU A 179 19.11 6.20 -11.67
N GLY A 180 19.62 5.84 -12.82
CA GLY A 180 20.60 4.78 -12.94
C GLY A 180 21.66 5.07 -13.99
N ARG A 181 22.82 4.42 -13.86
CA ARG A 181 23.93 4.48 -14.80
C ARG A 181 24.46 3.07 -15.06
N LYS A 182 24.72 2.73 -16.32
CA LYS A 182 25.47 1.52 -16.64
C LYS A 182 26.90 1.66 -16.12
N LEU A 183 27.36 0.66 -15.41
CA LEU A 183 28.78 0.55 -15.06
C LEU A 183 29.47 -0.06 -16.27
N ASN A 184 30.46 0.64 -16.78
CA ASN A 184 31.36 0.05 -17.76
C ASN A 184 32.21 -0.99 -17.01
N GLY A 185 32.03 -2.27 -17.34
CA GLY A 185 32.86 -3.37 -16.85
C GLY A 185 34.26 -3.32 -17.48
#